data_04a657c2aecda98e00505f63d3d065ed
#
_entry.id   04a657c2aecda98e00505f63d3d065ed
#
_cell.length_a   1.000
_cell.length_b   1.000
_cell.length_c   1.000
_cell.angle_alpha   90.00
_cell.angle_beta   90.00
_cell.angle_gamma   90.00
#
_symmetry.space_group_name_H-M   'P 1'
#
loop_
_entity.id
_entity.type
_entity.pdbx_description
1 polymer ?
#
loop_
_entity_poly.entity_id
_entity_poly.type
_entity_poly.pdbx_seq_one_letter_code
_entity_poly.pdbx_strand_id
1 'polypeptide(L)'
;MEAKLVRNIKLQLNLKKIYDYTIRREPGRIFIYTDEVDACREVLRKVFGVVSFSPAVEVEKDLSAIREAVLKAAEVILSEGMSFSIRARRSDKAFEYSSKQLEEILGADVLEHIKGVKVNLDNPDKTIYVEVRGESAYIFYEVVPGPGGLPYGVEGKVVALISGGVDSTVAAWMVMKRGCSLVPVHFDMSPFYGEDAKERAISVLKWLRDWVSERKWRAYIVPLGEVHENIDITPRYRCLLCKLLMLKVGEKIAELEKAKAVVTGESLGQVATQTLDNLYFLTTKVNIPVFRPVLTYDKNEILDYARKIGVAEISDRKVESCTLSPKKKGYRVVTHASEKTVYVIEKALKESTYGSLEKIIEYLVSKTKVLNL
;
A
#
# COMPACT_ATOMS: atom_id res chain seq x y z
N MET A 1 10.18 -7.81 -14.16
CA MET A 1 8.95 -7.49 -13.38
C MET A 1 8.17 -8.75 -12.99
N GLU A 2 7.77 -9.58 -13.93
CA GLU A 2 6.99 -10.81 -13.69
C GLU A 2 7.65 -11.78 -12.69
N ALA A 3 8.96 -12.06 -12.84
CA ALA A 3 9.69 -12.90 -11.88
C ALA A 3 9.67 -12.34 -10.44
N LYS A 4 9.70 -11.01 -10.30
CA LYS A 4 9.56 -10.36 -8.98
C LYS A 4 8.15 -10.52 -8.43
N LEU A 5 7.11 -10.41 -9.28
CA LEU A 5 5.72 -10.63 -8.88
C LEU A 5 5.52 -12.07 -8.37
N VAL A 6 5.97 -13.07 -9.12
CA VAL A 6 5.90 -14.47 -8.69
C VAL A 6 6.62 -14.70 -7.36
N ARG A 7 7.82 -14.12 -7.20
CA ARG A 7 8.53 -14.18 -5.92
C ARG A 7 7.74 -13.57 -4.77
N ASN A 8 7.09 -12.42 -5.01
CA ASN A 8 6.27 -11.74 -4.00
C ASN A 8 5.03 -12.58 -3.65
N ILE A 9 4.35 -13.17 -4.63
CA ILE A 9 3.22 -14.09 -4.41
C ILE A 9 3.66 -15.25 -3.51
N LYS A 10 4.75 -15.96 -3.89
CA LYS A 10 5.29 -17.08 -3.09
C LYS A 10 5.61 -16.66 -1.66
N LEU A 11 6.23 -15.49 -1.47
CA LEU A 11 6.56 -14.98 -0.14
C LEU A 11 5.30 -14.72 0.68
N GLN A 12 4.28 -14.08 0.10
CA GLN A 12 3.03 -13.77 0.79
C GLN A 12 2.23 -15.03 1.14
N LEU A 13 2.15 -16.03 0.24
CA LEU A 13 1.54 -17.32 0.51
C LEU A 13 2.24 -18.00 1.71
N ASN A 14 3.57 -18.07 1.67
CA ASN A 14 4.34 -18.69 2.74
C ASN A 14 4.22 -17.95 4.09
N LEU A 15 4.12 -16.62 4.09
CA LEU A 15 3.88 -15.82 5.30
C LEU A 15 2.51 -16.10 5.92
N LYS A 16 1.54 -16.47 5.12
CA LYS A 16 0.19 -16.90 5.56
C LYS A 16 0.09 -18.42 5.77
N LYS A 17 1.24 -19.13 5.75
CA LYS A 17 1.37 -20.58 5.96
C LYS A 17 0.66 -21.44 4.91
N ILE A 18 0.41 -20.90 3.74
CA ILE A 18 -0.07 -21.65 2.58
C ILE A 18 1.18 -22.22 1.89
N TYR A 19 1.34 -23.52 1.89
CA TYR A 19 2.53 -24.20 1.34
C TYR A 19 2.19 -25.16 0.20
N ASP A 20 0.96 -25.65 0.15
CA ASP A 20 0.49 -26.55 -0.90
C ASP A 20 -0.01 -25.75 -2.11
N TYR A 21 0.92 -25.36 -2.96
CA TYR A 21 0.63 -24.70 -4.22
C TYR A 21 1.71 -24.94 -5.25
N THR A 22 1.32 -24.92 -6.51
CA THR A 22 2.22 -24.87 -7.67
C THR A 22 1.98 -23.60 -8.47
N ILE A 23 3.03 -22.95 -8.93
CA ILE A 23 2.92 -21.75 -9.79
C ILE A 23 3.49 -22.05 -11.16
N ARG A 24 2.65 -21.95 -12.19
CA ARG A 24 3.01 -22.01 -13.61
C ARG A 24 2.93 -20.61 -14.22
N ARG A 25 3.93 -20.24 -15.00
CA ARG A 25 3.96 -18.98 -15.74
C ARG A 25 3.77 -19.26 -17.22
N GLU A 26 2.92 -18.47 -17.83
CA GLU A 26 2.77 -18.39 -19.27
C GLU A 26 2.79 -16.91 -19.72
N PRO A 27 3.07 -16.61 -20.97
CA PRO A 27 3.06 -15.23 -21.46
C PRO A 27 1.73 -14.51 -21.11
N GLY A 28 1.81 -13.50 -20.24
CA GLY A 28 0.66 -12.71 -19.80
C GLY A 28 -0.27 -13.38 -18.77
N ARG A 29 0.11 -14.54 -18.20
CA ARG A 29 -0.65 -15.23 -17.16
C ARG A 29 0.26 -15.87 -16.12
N ILE A 30 -0.19 -15.87 -14.87
CA ILE A 30 0.38 -16.62 -13.75
C ILE A 30 -0.74 -17.48 -13.21
N PHE A 31 -0.56 -18.81 -13.26
CA PHE A 31 -1.48 -19.79 -12.72
C PHE A 31 -0.97 -20.24 -11.35
N ILE A 32 -1.88 -20.33 -10.39
CA ILE A 32 -1.63 -20.83 -9.04
C ILE A 32 -2.58 -21.99 -8.81
N TYR A 33 -2.03 -23.18 -8.66
CA TYR A 33 -2.79 -24.40 -8.35
C TYR A 33 -2.72 -24.65 -6.88
N THR A 34 -3.87 -24.73 -6.21
CA THR A 34 -3.96 -24.95 -4.77
C THR A 34 -5.40 -25.38 -4.41
N ASP A 35 -5.53 -26.19 -3.40
CA ASP A 35 -6.84 -26.52 -2.80
C ASP A 35 -7.31 -25.43 -1.81
N GLU A 36 -6.37 -24.57 -1.33
CA GLU A 36 -6.65 -23.46 -0.42
C GLU A 36 -7.07 -22.18 -1.19
N VAL A 37 -8.07 -22.29 -2.07
CA VAL A 37 -8.47 -21.21 -3.00
C VAL A 37 -8.83 -19.92 -2.27
N ASP A 38 -9.65 -19.98 -1.21
CA ASP A 38 -10.11 -18.78 -0.50
C ASP A 38 -8.96 -18.09 0.26
N ALA A 39 -8.09 -18.88 0.90
CA ALA A 39 -6.92 -18.33 1.55
C ALA A 39 -5.95 -17.67 0.53
N CYS A 40 -5.77 -18.28 -0.64
CA CYS A 40 -5.00 -17.72 -1.74
C CYS A 40 -5.61 -16.41 -2.26
N ARG A 41 -6.95 -16.32 -2.38
CA ARG A 41 -7.68 -15.08 -2.75
C ARG A 41 -7.34 -13.93 -1.82
N GLU A 42 -7.41 -14.16 -0.50
CA GLU A 42 -7.13 -13.13 0.50
C GLU A 42 -5.67 -12.64 0.42
N VAL A 43 -4.73 -13.53 0.11
CA VAL A 43 -3.34 -13.16 -0.13
C VAL A 43 -3.21 -12.29 -1.38
N LEU A 44 -3.79 -12.72 -2.50
CA LEU A 44 -3.65 -12.00 -3.78
C LEU A 44 -4.25 -10.60 -3.76
N ARG A 45 -5.27 -10.35 -2.93
CA ARG A 45 -5.84 -9.01 -2.67
C ARG A 45 -4.82 -8.02 -2.10
N LYS A 46 -3.71 -8.50 -1.53
CA LYS A 46 -2.68 -7.67 -0.88
C LYS A 46 -1.32 -7.73 -1.57
N VAL A 47 -1.20 -8.37 -2.74
CA VAL A 47 0.06 -8.44 -3.49
C VAL A 47 0.11 -7.37 -4.57
N PHE A 48 0.95 -6.36 -4.37
CA PHE A 48 1.19 -5.33 -5.37
C PHE A 48 1.72 -5.91 -6.69
N GLY A 49 1.20 -5.42 -7.80
CA GLY A 49 1.46 -5.91 -9.15
C GLY A 49 0.38 -6.85 -9.68
N VAL A 50 -0.49 -7.40 -8.82
CA VAL A 50 -1.67 -8.15 -9.23
C VAL A 50 -2.77 -7.17 -9.60
N VAL A 51 -3.17 -7.14 -10.87
CA VAL A 51 -4.25 -6.28 -11.37
C VAL A 51 -5.61 -6.90 -11.07
N SER A 52 -5.75 -8.19 -11.40
CA SER A 52 -6.93 -8.99 -11.10
C SER A 52 -6.53 -10.47 -11.08
N PHE A 53 -7.37 -11.28 -10.48
CA PHE A 53 -7.27 -12.73 -10.49
C PHE A 53 -8.67 -13.35 -10.51
N SER A 54 -8.74 -14.61 -10.93
CA SER A 54 -9.99 -15.36 -11.05
C SER A 54 -9.78 -16.77 -10.55
N PRO A 55 -10.58 -17.26 -9.58
CA PRO A 55 -10.70 -18.69 -9.38
C PRO A 55 -11.24 -19.33 -10.66
N ALA A 56 -10.58 -20.37 -11.14
CA ALA A 56 -10.91 -20.99 -12.42
C ALA A 56 -10.84 -22.52 -12.31
N VAL A 57 -11.66 -23.18 -13.10
CA VAL A 57 -11.58 -24.63 -13.33
C VAL A 57 -10.78 -24.85 -14.60
N GLU A 58 -9.74 -25.65 -14.52
CA GLU A 58 -8.95 -26.09 -15.68
C GLU A 58 -9.52 -27.41 -16.22
N VAL A 59 -9.75 -27.48 -17.53
CA VAL A 59 -10.20 -28.67 -18.24
C VAL A 59 -9.38 -28.90 -19.51
N GLU A 60 -9.49 -30.08 -20.12
CA GLU A 60 -8.87 -30.37 -21.40
C GLU A 60 -9.36 -29.40 -22.50
N LYS A 61 -8.53 -29.14 -23.49
CA LYS A 61 -8.81 -28.29 -24.65
C LYS A 61 -9.70 -29.04 -25.67
N ASP A 62 -10.85 -29.50 -25.23
CA ASP A 62 -11.86 -30.09 -26.13
C ASP A 62 -13.24 -29.50 -25.81
N LEU A 63 -14.12 -29.52 -26.84
CA LEU A 63 -15.43 -28.87 -26.71
C LEU A 63 -16.32 -29.57 -25.71
N SER A 64 -16.24 -30.87 -25.51
CA SER A 64 -17.08 -31.62 -24.57
C SER A 64 -16.74 -31.28 -23.14
N ALA A 65 -15.43 -31.26 -22.78
CA ALA A 65 -14.96 -30.88 -21.46
C ALA A 65 -15.28 -29.40 -21.13
N ILE A 66 -15.14 -28.52 -22.12
CA ILE A 66 -15.47 -27.09 -21.97
C ILE A 66 -16.98 -26.92 -21.72
N ARG A 67 -17.85 -27.61 -22.49
CA ARG A 67 -19.31 -27.60 -22.33
C ARG A 67 -19.72 -28.03 -20.93
N GLU A 68 -19.23 -29.18 -20.47
CA GLU A 68 -19.52 -29.69 -19.14
C GLU A 68 -19.15 -28.71 -18.02
N ALA A 69 -17.95 -28.12 -18.10
CA ALA A 69 -17.49 -27.15 -17.10
C ALA A 69 -18.28 -25.84 -17.15
N VAL A 70 -18.67 -25.36 -18.34
CA VAL A 70 -19.52 -24.16 -18.48
C VAL A 70 -20.91 -24.41 -17.93
N LEU A 71 -21.54 -25.57 -18.18
CA LEU A 71 -22.84 -25.92 -17.65
C LEU A 71 -22.81 -26.00 -16.10
N LYS A 72 -21.79 -26.65 -15.53
CA LYS A 72 -21.58 -26.66 -14.07
C LYS A 72 -21.42 -25.25 -13.49
N ALA A 73 -20.66 -24.39 -14.16
CA ALA A 73 -20.53 -22.99 -13.74
C ALA A 73 -21.87 -22.25 -13.82
N ALA A 74 -22.65 -22.48 -14.90
CA ALA A 74 -23.96 -21.87 -15.09
C ALA A 74 -24.94 -22.28 -13.99
N GLU A 75 -24.98 -23.56 -13.61
CA GLU A 75 -25.80 -24.09 -12.50
C GLU A 75 -25.52 -23.39 -11.17
N VAL A 76 -24.26 -23.02 -10.94
CA VAL A 76 -23.84 -22.36 -9.69
C VAL A 76 -24.27 -20.89 -9.63
N ILE A 77 -24.24 -20.17 -10.77
CA ILE A 77 -24.37 -18.71 -10.76
C ILE A 77 -25.66 -18.17 -11.36
N LEU A 78 -26.38 -18.97 -12.12
CA LEU A 78 -27.61 -18.54 -12.79
C LEU A 78 -28.86 -19.08 -12.08
N SER A 79 -29.89 -18.26 -12.06
CA SER A 79 -31.24 -18.62 -11.64
C SER A 79 -32.27 -18.07 -12.60
N GLU A 80 -33.51 -18.58 -12.54
CA GLU A 80 -34.62 -18.14 -13.38
C GLU A 80 -34.78 -16.61 -13.36
N GLY A 81 -34.98 -16.02 -14.51
CA GLY A 81 -35.11 -14.56 -14.72
C GLY A 81 -33.80 -13.82 -14.96
N MET A 82 -32.65 -14.43 -14.64
CA MET A 82 -31.33 -13.77 -14.86
C MET A 82 -30.92 -13.73 -16.32
N SER A 83 -30.14 -12.71 -16.66
CA SER A 83 -29.45 -12.60 -17.94
C SER A 83 -27.97 -12.98 -17.80
N PHE A 84 -27.42 -13.55 -18.86
CA PHE A 84 -26.02 -13.96 -18.87
C PHE A 84 -25.34 -13.65 -20.21
N SER A 85 -24.00 -13.68 -20.21
CA SER A 85 -23.17 -13.76 -21.40
C SER A 85 -22.07 -14.80 -21.24
N ILE A 86 -21.66 -15.39 -22.36
CA ILE A 86 -20.39 -16.12 -22.44
C ILE A 86 -19.36 -15.19 -23.07
N ARG A 87 -18.15 -15.15 -22.53
CA ARG A 87 -17.02 -14.42 -23.09
C ARG A 87 -15.85 -15.37 -23.30
N ALA A 88 -15.59 -15.72 -24.55
CA ALA A 88 -14.53 -16.64 -24.89
C ALA A 88 -13.31 -15.89 -25.44
N ARG A 89 -12.13 -16.34 -25.01
CA ARG A 89 -10.85 -15.89 -25.53
C ARG A 89 -9.98 -17.10 -25.85
N ARG A 90 -9.35 -17.10 -27.02
CA ARG A 90 -8.35 -18.10 -27.35
C ARG A 90 -6.99 -17.45 -27.61
N SER A 91 -5.95 -17.97 -27.01
CA SER A 91 -4.56 -17.58 -27.30
C SER A 91 -3.96 -18.41 -28.46
N ASP A 92 -4.50 -19.61 -28.67
CA ASP A 92 -4.08 -20.52 -29.74
C ASP A 92 -5.07 -20.48 -30.91
N LYS A 93 -4.59 -20.06 -32.08
CA LYS A 93 -5.40 -20.01 -33.31
C LYS A 93 -5.63 -21.39 -33.93
N ALA A 94 -4.88 -22.41 -33.49
CA ALA A 94 -5.02 -23.79 -33.99
C ALA A 94 -6.24 -24.53 -33.37
N PHE A 95 -6.85 -23.95 -32.31
CA PHE A 95 -8.09 -24.51 -31.76
C PHE A 95 -9.22 -24.41 -32.80
N GLU A 96 -9.97 -25.49 -32.98
CA GLU A 96 -10.96 -25.67 -34.05
C GLU A 96 -12.00 -24.56 -34.10
N TYR A 97 -12.48 -24.08 -32.91
CA TYR A 97 -13.54 -23.09 -32.82
C TYR A 97 -12.96 -21.69 -32.59
N SER A 98 -13.50 -20.68 -33.27
CA SER A 98 -13.23 -19.27 -32.96
C SER A 98 -13.86 -18.88 -31.63
N SER A 99 -13.39 -17.79 -31.03
CA SER A 99 -14.01 -17.26 -29.78
C SER A 99 -15.52 -17.02 -29.96
N LYS A 100 -15.92 -16.49 -31.10
CA LYS A 100 -17.33 -16.22 -31.40
C LYS A 100 -18.17 -17.50 -31.51
N GLN A 101 -17.65 -18.52 -32.20
CA GLN A 101 -18.33 -19.83 -32.28
C GLN A 101 -18.47 -20.48 -30.91
N LEU A 102 -17.43 -20.39 -30.05
CA LEU A 102 -17.53 -20.87 -28.67
C LEU A 102 -18.61 -20.14 -27.89
N GLU A 103 -18.67 -18.80 -28.00
CA GLU A 103 -19.70 -18.01 -27.32
C GLU A 103 -21.10 -18.39 -27.78
N GLU A 104 -21.30 -18.62 -29.08
CA GLU A 104 -22.59 -19.04 -29.67
C GLU A 104 -22.98 -20.46 -29.20
N ILE A 105 -22.09 -21.45 -29.31
CA ILE A 105 -22.34 -22.83 -28.92
C ILE A 105 -22.64 -22.92 -27.43
N LEU A 106 -21.75 -22.40 -26.60
CA LEU A 106 -21.89 -22.49 -25.13
C LEU A 106 -23.07 -21.65 -24.61
N GLY A 107 -23.40 -20.56 -25.26
CA GLY A 107 -24.58 -19.75 -24.97
C GLY A 107 -25.88 -20.52 -25.27
N ALA A 108 -25.95 -21.23 -26.37
CA ALA A 108 -27.08 -22.10 -26.74
C ALA A 108 -27.23 -23.26 -25.73
N ASP A 109 -26.11 -23.92 -25.38
CA ASP A 109 -26.10 -25.02 -24.40
C ASP A 109 -26.65 -24.56 -23.01
N VAL A 110 -26.25 -23.38 -22.55
CA VAL A 110 -26.76 -22.81 -21.28
C VAL A 110 -28.25 -22.47 -21.36
N LEU A 111 -28.73 -21.92 -22.48
CA LEU A 111 -30.16 -21.63 -22.68
C LEU A 111 -31.02 -22.90 -22.67
N GLU A 112 -30.53 -24.00 -23.26
CA GLU A 112 -31.20 -25.26 -23.27
C GLU A 112 -31.23 -25.93 -21.87
N HIS A 113 -30.11 -25.84 -21.14
CA HIS A 113 -29.90 -26.51 -19.85
C HIS A 113 -30.57 -25.78 -18.69
N ILE A 114 -30.53 -24.46 -18.64
CA ILE A 114 -31.08 -23.64 -17.55
C ILE A 114 -32.34 -22.92 -18.00
N LYS A 115 -33.49 -23.34 -17.47
CA LYS A 115 -34.77 -22.73 -17.83
C LYS A 115 -34.94 -21.31 -17.29
N GLY A 116 -35.57 -20.46 -18.08
CA GLY A 116 -35.92 -19.09 -17.67
C GLY A 116 -34.79 -18.06 -17.68
N VAL A 117 -33.58 -18.44 -18.13
CA VAL A 117 -32.48 -17.48 -18.35
C VAL A 117 -32.52 -16.88 -19.76
N LYS A 118 -31.87 -15.75 -19.96
CA LYS A 118 -31.79 -15.06 -21.25
C LYS A 118 -30.38 -14.54 -21.52
N VAL A 119 -30.00 -14.49 -22.79
CA VAL A 119 -28.72 -13.90 -23.20
C VAL A 119 -28.82 -12.36 -23.22
N ASN A 120 -27.83 -11.69 -22.62
CA ASN A 120 -27.64 -10.24 -22.72
C ASN A 120 -26.14 -9.98 -22.89
N LEU A 121 -25.74 -9.51 -24.09
CA LEU A 121 -24.33 -9.31 -24.41
C LEU A 121 -23.79 -7.95 -23.91
N ASP A 122 -24.66 -6.99 -23.68
CA ASP A 122 -24.25 -5.62 -23.32
C ASP A 122 -24.15 -5.43 -21.80
N ASN A 123 -25.19 -5.85 -21.07
CA ASN A 123 -25.25 -5.69 -19.62
C ASN A 123 -25.83 -6.95 -18.95
N PRO A 124 -25.12 -8.08 -18.94
CA PRO A 124 -25.59 -9.30 -18.31
C PRO A 124 -25.50 -9.23 -16.78
N ASP A 125 -26.44 -9.91 -16.10
CA ASP A 125 -26.36 -10.11 -14.63
C ASP A 125 -25.15 -10.97 -14.26
N LYS A 126 -24.81 -11.96 -15.11
CA LYS A 126 -23.65 -12.85 -14.92
C LYS A 126 -22.90 -13.05 -16.23
N THR A 127 -21.57 -13.18 -16.11
CA THR A 127 -20.70 -13.54 -17.26
C THR A 127 -19.90 -14.78 -16.92
N ILE A 128 -19.91 -15.78 -17.82
CA ILE A 128 -19.02 -16.93 -17.76
C ILE A 128 -17.90 -16.69 -18.76
N TYR A 129 -16.67 -16.78 -18.29
CA TYR A 129 -15.48 -16.60 -19.10
C TYR A 129 -14.87 -17.95 -19.46
N VAL A 130 -14.44 -18.10 -20.70
CA VAL A 130 -13.74 -19.26 -21.20
C VAL A 130 -12.43 -18.81 -21.84
N GLU A 131 -11.31 -19.19 -21.28
CA GLU A 131 -9.99 -18.89 -21.86
C GLU A 131 -9.32 -20.19 -22.33
N VAL A 132 -9.23 -20.40 -23.66
CA VAL A 132 -8.54 -21.54 -24.27
C VAL A 132 -7.07 -21.14 -24.49
N ARG A 133 -6.15 -21.91 -23.88
CA ARG A 133 -4.74 -21.58 -23.86
C ARG A 133 -3.88 -22.86 -23.75
N GLY A 134 -2.86 -22.97 -24.61
CA GLY A 134 -2.01 -24.15 -24.63
C GLY A 134 -2.84 -25.44 -24.85
N GLU A 135 -2.71 -26.40 -23.95
CA GLU A 135 -3.45 -27.66 -23.98
C GLU A 135 -4.67 -27.67 -23.03
N SER A 136 -5.03 -26.55 -22.44
CA SER A 136 -6.10 -26.47 -21.47
C SER A 136 -7.11 -25.37 -21.81
N ALA A 137 -8.30 -25.48 -21.23
CA ALA A 137 -9.27 -24.39 -21.15
C ALA A 137 -9.57 -24.05 -19.68
N TYR A 138 -9.78 -22.77 -19.41
CA TYR A 138 -10.03 -22.23 -18.08
C TYR A 138 -11.41 -21.59 -18.06
N ILE A 139 -12.29 -22.06 -17.17
CA ILE A 139 -13.63 -21.57 -17.00
C ILE A 139 -13.71 -20.85 -15.67
N PHE A 140 -14.18 -19.59 -15.69
CA PHE A 140 -14.37 -18.79 -14.50
C PHE A 140 -15.53 -17.80 -14.68
N TYR A 141 -16.09 -17.34 -13.59
CA TYR A 141 -17.21 -16.40 -13.58
C TYR A 141 -17.01 -15.24 -12.58
N GLU A 142 -15.85 -15.19 -11.95
CA GLU A 142 -15.50 -14.11 -11.03
C GLU A 142 -14.18 -13.49 -11.45
N VAL A 143 -14.14 -12.16 -11.46
CA VAL A 143 -12.92 -11.38 -11.65
C VAL A 143 -12.70 -10.51 -10.43
N VAL A 144 -11.76 -10.91 -9.58
CA VAL A 144 -11.44 -10.21 -8.33
C VAL A 144 -10.36 -9.18 -8.59
N PRO A 145 -10.61 -7.88 -8.28
CA PRO A 145 -9.59 -6.87 -8.42
C PRO A 145 -8.47 -7.05 -7.39
N GLY A 146 -7.22 -6.96 -7.85
CA GLY A 146 -6.04 -6.83 -7.00
C GLY A 146 -5.68 -5.37 -6.75
N PRO A 147 -4.63 -5.10 -5.96
CA PRO A 147 -4.19 -3.73 -5.68
C PRO A 147 -3.57 -3.02 -6.89
N GLY A 148 -3.19 -3.76 -7.92
CA GLY A 148 -2.48 -3.22 -9.07
C GLY A 148 -1.09 -2.69 -8.73
N GLY A 149 -0.60 -1.75 -9.52
CA GLY A 149 0.70 -1.12 -9.31
C GLY A 149 1.88 -1.95 -9.81
N LEU A 150 3.04 -1.80 -9.18
CA LEU A 150 4.26 -2.51 -9.47
C LEU A 150 4.59 -3.53 -8.37
N PRO A 151 5.24 -4.65 -8.68
CA PRO A 151 5.65 -5.62 -7.66
C PRO A 151 6.51 -4.97 -6.57
N TYR A 152 6.18 -5.20 -5.31
CA TYR A 152 6.89 -4.66 -4.15
C TYR A 152 8.41 -4.90 -4.23
N GLY A 153 9.19 -3.84 -4.00
CA GLY A 153 10.64 -3.86 -3.99
C GLY A 153 11.31 -3.90 -5.39
N VAL A 154 10.58 -3.56 -6.47
CA VAL A 154 11.16 -3.47 -7.82
C VAL A 154 11.88 -2.12 -8.04
N GLU A 155 11.43 -1.05 -7.37
CA GLU A 155 11.99 0.31 -7.49
C GLU A 155 13.01 0.64 -6.37
N GLY A 156 13.37 -0.35 -5.53
CA GLY A 156 14.30 -0.13 -4.44
C GLY A 156 13.64 0.32 -3.14
N LYS A 157 14.44 0.89 -2.19
CA LYS A 157 14.00 1.23 -0.84
C LYS A 157 13.72 2.72 -0.68
N VAL A 158 12.72 3.03 0.16
CA VAL A 158 12.44 4.38 0.68
C VAL A 158 12.22 4.33 2.19
N VAL A 159 12.63 5.36 2.91
CA VAL A 159 12.30 5.57 4.31
C VAL A 159 10.96 6.29 4.39
N ALA A 160 9.99 5.78 5.13
CA ALA A 160 8.70 6.45 5.33
C ALA A 160 8.53 6.88 6.79
N LEU A 161 8.23 8.16 7.01
CA LEU A 161 7.96 8.71 8.32
C LEU A 161 6.51 8.45 8.70
N ILE A 162 6.28 7.52 9.63
CA ILE A 162 4.95 7.02 10.01
C ILE A 162 4.53 7.63 11.35
N SER A 163 3.55 8.54 11.31
CA SER A 163 2.95 9.11 12.52
C SER A 163 1.82 8.27 13.11
N GLY A 164 1.38 7.23 12.39
CA GLY A 164 0.16 6.48 12.70
C GLY A 164 -1.13 7.18 12.25
N GLY A 165 -1.07 8.44 11.81
CA GLY A 165 -2.21 9.14 11.22
C GLY A 165 -2.42 8.78 9.75
N VAL A 166 -3.64 9.04 9.27
CA VAL A 166 -4.10 8.64 7.94
C VAL A 166 -3.19 9.12 6.81
N ASP A 167 -2.73 10.37 6.85
CA ASP A 167 -1.95 10.99 5.78
C ASP A 167 -0.61 10.24 5.54
N SER A 168 0.15 9.97 6.62
CA SER A 168 1.41 9.23 6.52
C SER A 168 1.23 7.77 6.12
N THR A 169 0.12 7.15 6.52
CA THR A 169 -0.21 5.77 6.21
C THR A 169 -0.55 5.60 4.73
N VAL A 170 -1.42 6.47 4.21
CA VAL A 170 -1.79 6.50 2.79
C VAL A 170 -0.57 6.80 1.92
N ALA A 171 0.25 7.78 2.29
CA ALA A 171 1.48 8.12 1.57
C ALA A 171 2.44 6.92 1.48
N ALA A 172 2.65 6.20 2.59
CA ALA A 172 3.48 5.00 2.63
C ALA A 172 2.93 3.89 1.72
N TRP A 173 1.62 3.62 1.79
CA TRP A 173 0.98 2.62 0.93
C TRP A 173 1.09 2.98 -0.56
N MET A 174 0.94 4.25 -0.91
CA MET A 174 1.06 4.72 -2.29
C MET A 174 2.44 4.44 -2.90
N VAL A 175 3.52 4.67 -2.16
CA VAL A 175 4.88 4.38 -2.65
C VAL A 175 5.16 2.88 -2.72
N MET A 176 4.61 2.08 -1.80
CA MET A 176 4.67 0.61 -1.89
C MET A 176 3.97 0.11 -3.15
N LYS A 177 2.79 0.64 -3.48
CA LYS A 177 2.06 0.35 -4.72
C LYS A 177 2.86 0.73 -5.97
N ARG A 178 3.76 1.71 -5.89
CA ARG A 178 4.69 2.07 -6.97
C ARG A 178 5.98 1.27 -6.96
N GLY A 179 6.02 0.16 -6.20
CA GLY A 179 7.12 -0.81 -6.24
C GLY A 179 8.26 -0.54 -5.27
N CYS A 180 8.14 0.42 -4.36
CA CYS A 180 9.18 0.68 -3.37
C CYS A 180 9.08 -0.31 -2.20
N SER A 181 10.23 -0.80 -1.72
CA SER A 181 10.35 -1.41 -0.40
C SER A 181 10.33 -0.33 0.67
N LEU A 182 9.58 -0.54 1.74
CA LEU A 182 9.39 0.44 2.79
C LEU A 182 10.28 0.16 4.01
N VAL A 183 11.01 1.19 4.45
CA VAL A 183 11.68 1.25 5.75
C VAL A 183 10.90 2.25 6.63
N PRO A 184 10.00 1.78 7.49
CA PRO A 184 9.19 2.68 8.30
C PRO A 184 9.96 3.22 9.50
N VAL A 185 9.79 4.52 9.76
CA VAL A 185 10.35 5.23 10.91
C VAL A 185 9.22 5.93 11.65
N HIS A 186 9.02 5.58 12.91
CA HIS A 186 8.12 6.27 13.83
C HIS A 186 8.93 7.11 14.81
N PHE A 187 8.49 8.33 15.04
CA PHE A 187 9.08 9.22 16.03
C PHE A 187 8.25 9.23 17.30
N ASP A 188 8.75 8.59 18.34
CA ASP A 188 8.17 8.59 19.67
C ASP A 188 8.39 9.96 20.33
N MET A 189 7.31 10.64 20.59
CA MET A 189 7.32 11.99 21.19
C MET A 189 7.04 11.97 22.69
N SER A 190 7.11 10.80 23.33
CA SER A 190 6.95 10.72 24.79
C SER A 190 7.98 11.63 25.51
N PRO A 191 7.58 12.35 26.56
CA PRO A 191 6.26 12.37 27.24
C PRO A 191 5.24 13.37 26.65
N PHE A 192 5.52 14.01 25.50
CA PHE A 192 4.71 15.10 24.93
C PHE A 192 3.50 14.64 24.11
N TYR A 193 3.43 13.38 23.76
CA TYR A 193 2.27 12.68 23.23
C TYR A 193 1.88 11.55 24.16
N GLY A 194 0.58 11.22 24.19
CA GLY A 194 0.07 10.07 24.94
C GLY A 194 0.50 8.73 24.32
N GLU A 195 0.41 7.66 25.10
CA GLU A 195 0.69 6.27 24.63
C GLU A 195 -0.26 5.86 23.49
N ASP A 196 -1.47 6.39 23.44
CA ASP A 196 -2.46 6.18 22.39
C ASP A 196 -1.92 6.51 20.98
N ALA A 197 -1.07 7.52 20.85
CA ALA A 197 -0.43 7.90 19.59
C ALA A 197 0.57 6.83 19.13
N LYS A 198 1.33 6.28 20.05
CA LYS A 198 2.31 5.21 19.78
C LYS A 198 1.61 3.89 19.45
N GLU A 199 0.58 3.52 20.20
CA GLU A 199 -0.24 2.34 19.93
C GLU A 199 -0.89 2.39 18.56
N ARG A 200 -1.41 3.57 18.16
CA ARG A 200 -1.94 3.78 16.81
C ARG A 200 -0.86 3.59 15.75
N ALA A 201 0.33 4.14 15.94
CA ALA A 201 1.43 3.98 15.00
C ALA A 201 1.85 2.50 14.86
N ILE A 202 1.95 1.76 15.97
CA ILE A 202 2.24 0.32 15.96
C ILE A 202 1.13 -0.46 15.23
N SER A 203 -0.13 -0.10 15.43
CA SER A 203 -1.26 -0.74 14.74
C SER A 203 -1.20 -0.51 13.22
N VAL A 204 -0.84 0.70 12.80
CA VAL A 204 -0.61 1.02 11.39
C VAL A 204 0.57 0.23 10.82
N LEU A 205 1.68 0.11 11.56
CA LEU A 205 2.83 -0.68 11.13
C LEU A 205 2.46 -2.17 10.94
N LYS A 206 1.67 -2.75 11.85
CA LYS A 206 1.14 -4.12 11.71
C LYS A 206 0.25 -4.25 10.48
N TRP A 207 -0.61 -3.27 10.21
CA TRP A 207 -1.45 -3.27 9.02
C TRP A 207 -0.60 -3.16 7.72
N LEU A 208 0.41 -2.28 7.69
CA LEU A 208 1.33 -2.18 6.55
C LEU A 208 2.11 -3.48 6.32
N ARG A 209 2.41 -4.23 7.38
CA ARG A 209 3.12 -5.51 7.30
C ARG A 209 2.43 -6.52 6.39
N ASP A 210 1.11 -6.52 6.33
CA ASP A 210 0.33 -7.41 5.46
C ASP A 210 0.58 -7.19 3.95
N TRP A 211 1.08 -6.02 3.58
CA TRP A 211 1.39 -5.65 2.19
C TRP A 211 2.86 -5.89 1.82
N VAL A 212 3.69 -6.26 2.78
CA VAL A 212 5.14 -6.38 2.61
C VAL A 212 5.53 -7.79 2.22
N SER A 213 6.13 -7.95 1.04
CA SER A 213 6.63 -9.23 0.54
C SER A 213 8.10 -9.44 0.93
N GLU A 214 8.40 -9.42 2.23
CA GLU A 214 9.71 -9.69 2.84
C GLU A 214 9.54 -10.59 4.06
N ARG A 215 10.48 -11.52 4.28
CA ARG A 215 10.43 -12.42 5.45
C ARG A 215 10.65 -11.69 6.76
N LYS A 216 11.60 -10.76 6.77
CA LYS A 216 11.96 -9.93 7.93
C LYS A 216 11.71 -8.48 7.55
N TRP A 217 10.86 -7.82 8.29
CA TRP A 217 10.59 -6.41 8.10
C TRP A 217 10.75 -5.67 9.42
N ARG A 218 11.50 -4.58 9.39
CA ARG A 218 11.87 -3.83 10.58
C ARG A 218 11.32 -2.42 10.51
N ALA A 219 10.84 -1.92 11.64
CA ALA A 219 10.48 -0.53 11.84
C ALA A 219 11.43 0.11 12.85
N TYR A 220 11.77 1.36 12.63
CA TYR A 220 12.61 2.16 13.51
C TYR A 220 11.73 3.04 14.41
N ILE A 221 11.95 2.97 15.73
CA ILE A 221 11.25 3.80 16.72
C ILE A 221 12.29 4.75 17.32
N VAL A 222 12.21 6.02 16.92
CA VAL A 222 13.16 7.07 17.29
C VAL A 222 12.63 7.87 18.48
N PRO A 223 13.34 8.00 19.62
CA PRO A 223 12.86 8.70 20.79
C PRO A 223 13.05 10.23 20.67
N LEU A 224 12.29 10.85 19.78
CA LEU A 224 12.43 12.27 19.46
C LEU A 224 12.03 13.19 20.62
N GLY A 225 11.09 12.74 21.49
CA GLY A 225 10.68 13.50 22.67
C GLY A 225 11.85 13.84 23.61
N GLU A 226 12.76 12.89 23.83
CA GLU A 226 13.92 13.08 24.72
C GLU A 226 14.79 14.29 24.32
N VAL A 227 14.91 14.55 23.02
CA VAL A 227 15.72 15.68 22.52
C VAL A 227 15.00 17.01 22.74
N HIS A 228 13.68 17.02 22.63
CA HIS A 228 12.90 18.24 22.80
C HIS A 228 12.91 18.80 24.23
N GLU A 229 13.22 18.01 25.24
CA GLU A 229 13.40 18.45 26.62
C GLU A 229 14.67 19.32 26.77
N ASN A 230 15.67 19.06 25.95
CA ASN A 230 17.00 19.66 26.03
C ASN A 230 17.25 20.77 24.99
N ILE A 231 16.23 21.19 24.25
CA ILE A 231 16.33 22.29 23.28
C ILE A 231 15.40 23.43 23.71
N ASP A 232 15.97 24.52 24.16
CA ASP A 232 15.22 25.75 24.40
C ASP A 232 14.99 26.51 23.10
N ILE A 233 13.73 26.62 22.70
CA ILE A 233 13.32 27.33 21.50
C ILE A 233 11.95 27.97 21.71
N THR A 234 11.78 29.19 21.22
CA THR A 234 10.47 29.86 21.21
C THR A 234 9.39 28.94 20.65
N PRO A 235 8.28 28.72 21.36
CA PRO A 235 7.28 27.70 20.98
C PRO A 235 6.79 27.79 19.55
N ARG A 236 6.66 28.98 18.96
CA ARG A 236 6.21 29.16 17.57
C ARG A 236 7.06 28.42 16.51
N TYR A 237 8.35 28.17 16.78
CA TYR A 237 9.27 27.48 15.87
C TYR A 237 9.39 25.97 16.16
N ARG A 238 8.86 25.50 17.30
CA ARG A 238 9.02 24.10 17.78
C ARG A 238 8.59 23.07 16.75
N CYS A 239 7.42 23.24 16.12
CA CYS A 239 6.94 22.27 15.15
C CYS A 239 7.80 22.20 13.89
N LEU A 240 8.38 23.32 13.46
CA LEU A 240 9.27 23.34 12.29
C LEU A 240 10.62 22.69 12.60
N LEU A 241 11.18 22.95 13.80
CA LEU A 241 12.34 22.24 14.30
C LEU A 241 12.09 20.74 14.40
N CYS A 242 10.94 20.32 14.95
CA CYS A 242 10.56 18.92 15.07
C CYS A 242 10.56 18.22 13.67
N LYS A 243 9.95 18.87 12.68
CA LYS A 243 9.94 18.33 11.29
C LYS A 243 11.35 18.29 10.67
N LEU A 244 12.18 19.28 10.94
CA LEU A 244 13.57 19.28 10.48
C LEU A 244 14.34 18.09 11.05
N LEU A 245 14.22 17.84 12.36
CA LEU A 245 14.85 16.70 13.01
C LEU A 245 14.34 15.37 12.45
N MET A 246 13.02 15.24 12.23
CA MET A 246 12.43 14.04 11.62
C MET A 246 13.02 13.77 10.23
N LEU A 247 13.13 14.79 9.39
CA LEU A 247 13.67 14.62 8.04
C LEU A 247 15.16 14.28 8.08
N LYS A 248 15.94 14.93 8.93
CA LYS A 248 17.38 14.67 9.08
C LYS A 248 17.68 13.26 9.62
N VAL A 249 16.92 12.79 10.61
CA VAL A 249 17.05 11.43 11.09
C VAL A 249 16.58 10.43 10.02
N GLY A 250 15.49 10.75 9.31
CA GLY A 250 15.03 9.96 8.17
C GLY A 250 16.09 9.83 7.06
N GLU A 251 16.79 10.93 6.73
CA GLU A 251 17.93 10.94 5.81
C GLU A 251 19.06 10.04 6.31
N LYS A 252 19.40 10.12 7.60
CA LYS A 252 20.46 9.28 8.19
C LYS A 252 20.11 7.79 8.19
N ILE A 253 18.87 7.45 8.51
CA ILE A 253 18.37 6.06 8.40
C ILE A 253 18.36 5.61 6.93
N ALA A 254 18.05 6.51 5.98
CA ALA A 254 18.08 6.18 4.57
C ALA A 254 19.51 5.83 4.09
N GLU A 255 20.53 6.53 4.58
CA GLU A 255 21.94 6.18 4.34
C GLU A 255 22.24 4.76 4.85
N LEU A 256 21.88 4.46 6.10
CA LEU A 256 22.14 3.16 6.73
C LEU A 256 21.42 2.01 6.00
N GLU A 257 20.19 2.24 5.57
CA GLU A 257 19.37 1.23 4.87
C GLU A 257 19.57 1.23 3.34
N LYS A 258 20.42 2.11 2.82
CA LYS A 258 20.64 2.32 1.38
C LYS A 258 19.33 2.66 0.64
N ALA A 259 18.45 3.39 1.31
CA ALA A 259 17.24 3.92 0.71
C ALA A 259 17.54 5.17 -0.14
N LYS A 260 16.68 5.49 -1.11
CA LYS A 260 16.92 6.54 -2.09
C LYS A 260 16.03 7.78 -1.92
N ALA A 261 15.07 7.73 -1.02
CA ALA A 261 14.18 8.85 -0.71
C ALA A 261 13.63 8.73 0.70
N VAL A 262 13.18 9.86 1.24
CA VAL A 262 12.32 9.95 2.43
C VAL A 262 10.89 10.24 1.97
N VAL A 263 9.91 9.60 2.58
CA VAL A 263 8.48 9.76 2.28
C VAL A 263 7.78 10.36 3.49
N THR A 264 6.99 11.40 3.26
CA THR A 264 6.16 12.06 4.28
C THR A 264 4.70 12.12 3.85
N GLY A 265 3.78 12.19 4.81
CA GLY A 265 2.34 12.37 4.58
C GLY A 265 1.90 13.84 4.63
N GLU A 266 2.71 14.77 4.13
CA GLU A 266 2.37 16.18 4.11
C GLU A 266 1.40 16.49 2.97
N SER A 267 0.30 17.22 3.30
CA SER A 267 -0.66 17.80 2.36
C SER A 267 -0.56 19.32 2.44
N LEU A 268 -0.48 19.99 1.30
CA LEU A 268 -0.28 21.44 1.23
C LEU A 268 -1.48 22.19 1.83
N GLY A 269 -1.20 23.08 2.78
CA GLY A 269 -2.23 23.92 3.41
C GLY A 269 -3.10 23.23 4.47
N GLN A 270 -2.98 21.90 4.65
CA GLN A 270 -3.84 21.17 5.60
C GLN A 270 -3.60 21.58 7.05
N VAL A 271 -2.37 21.85 7.45
CA VAL A 271 -2.02 22.41 8.75
C VAL A 271 -1.04 23.56 8.61
N ALA A 272 -1.00 24.44 9.62
CA ALA A 272 -0.23 25.69 9.58
C ALA A 272 1.28 25.54 9.29
N THR A 273 1.85 24.36 9.49
CA THR A 273 3.26 24.07 9.16
C THR A 273 3.47 23.49 7.76
N GLN A 274 2.39 23.19 7.03
CA GLN A 274 2.42 22.59 5.67
C GLN A 274 2.17 23.65 4.60
N THR A 275 2.84 24.79 4.73
CA THR A 275 2.85 25.86 3.73
C THR A 275 4.01 25.65 2.76
N LEU A 276 3.93 26.27 1.59
CA LEU A 276 4.97 26.15 0.56
C LEU A 276 6.35 26.59 1.09
N ASP A 277 6.40 27.71 1.80
CA ASP A 277 7.67 28.23 2.37
C ASP A 277 8.28 27.28 3.40
N ASN A 278 7.45 26.70 4.27
CA ASN A 278 7.93 25.74 5.25
C ASN A 278 8.39 24.42 4.59
N LEU A 279 7.68 23.95 3.58
CA LEU A 279 8.07 22.75 2.83
C LEU A 279 9.36 23.01 2.03
N TYR A 280 9.48 24.18 1.43
CA TYR A 280 10.72 24.60 0.76
C TYR A 280 11.90 24.62 1.75
N PHE A 281 11.76 25.33 2.88
CA PHE A 281 12.77 25.37 3.93
C PHE A 281 13.21 23.96 4.36
N LEU A 282 12.26 23.09 4.69
CA LEU A 282 12.57 21.74 5.13
C LEU A 282 13.28 20.92 4.05
N THR A 283 12.86 21.06 2.80
CA THR A 283 13.45 20.31 1.69
C THR A 283 14.88 20.76 1.37
N THR A 284 15.19 22.06 1.49
CA THR A 284 16.54 22.58 1.27
C THR A 284 17.56 22.19 2.35
N LYS A 285 17.10 21.65 3.48
CA LYS A 285 17.98 21.21 4.57
C LYS A 285 18.35 19.72 4.50
N VAL A 286 17.85 18.96 3.53
CA VAL A 286 18.20 17.54 3.30
C VAL A 286 18.77 17.32 1.91
N ASN A 287 19.67 16.34 1.78
CA ASN A 287 20.36 16.02 0.52
C ASN A 287 19.76 14.77 -0.17
N ILE A 288 18.59 14.33 0.27
CA ILE A 288 17.89 13.18 -0.27
C ILE A 288 16.51 13.63 -0.81
N PRO A 289 15.99 13.05 -1.89
CA PRO A 289 14.65 13.34 -2.36
C PRO A 289 13.60 13.11 -1.28
N VAL A 290 12.65 14.07 -1.15
CA VAL A 290 11.51 13.96 -0.23
C VAL A 290 10.23 13.79 -1.06
N PHE A 291 9.64 12.59 -1.00
CA PHE A 291 8.38 12.30 -1.68
C PHE A 291 7.20 12.63 -0.77
N ARG A 292 6.20 13.31 -1.33
CA ARG A 292 4.97 13.71 -0.66
C ARG A 292 3.76 13.23 -1.47
N PRO A 293 3.43 11.92 -1.44
CA PRO A 293 2.42 11.35 -2.34
C PRO A 293 1.03 11.96 -2.21
N VAL A 294 0.70 12.52 -1.05
CA VAL A 294 -0.61 13.12 -0.76
C VAL A 294 -0.58 14.65 -0.74
N LEU A 295 0.47 15.27 -1.31
CA LEU A 295 0.69 16.72 -1.25
C LEU A 295 -0.50 17.54 -1.77
N THR A 296 -1.16 17.07 -2.82
CA THR A 296 -2.26 17.76 -3.51
C THR A 296 -3.65 17.28 -3.08
N TYR A 297 -3.75 16.30 -2.20
CA TYR A 297 -5.02 15.78 -1.70
C TYR A 297 -5.52 16.59 -0.53
N ASP A 298 -6.82 16.84 -0.47
CA ASP A 298 -7.46 17.34 0.73
C ASP A 298 -7.72 16.21 1.76
N LYS A 299 -8.24 16.59 2.93
CA LYS A 299 -8.47 15.63 4.01
C LYS A 299 -9.49 14.55 3.66
N ASN A 300 -10.54 14.91 2.91
CA ASN A 300 -11.60 13.97 2.55
C ASN A 300 -11.09 12.98 1.51
N GLU A 301 -10.36 13.45 0.50
CA GLU A 301 -9.72 12.59 -0.51
C GLU A 301 -8.78 11.56 0.14
N ILE A 302 -7.97 11.97 1.14
CA ILE A 302 -7.08 11.07 1.87
C ILE A 302 -7.90 10.05 2.69
N LEU A 303 -8.99 10.47 3.34
CA LEU A 303 -9.87 9.58 4.10
C LEU A 303 -10.59 8.58 3.19
N ASP A 304 -11.06 9.01 2.03
CA ASP A 304 -11.68 8.11 1.05
C ASP A 304 -10.69 7.07 0.53
N TYR A 305 -9.46 7.51 0.31
CA TYR A 305 -8.39 6.58 -0.06
C TYR A 305 -8.09 5.58 1.07
N ALA A 306 -8.04 6.04 2.32
CA ALA A 306 -7.84 5.19 3.50
C ALA A 306 -8.96 4.15 3.67
N ARG A 307 -10.23 4.55 3.43
CA ARG A 307 -11.38 3.63 3.41
C ARG A 307 -11.22 2.58 2.33
N LYS A 308 -10.88 3.00 1.11
CA LYS A 308 -10.67 2.10 -0.03
C LYS A 308 -9.60 1.03 0.21
N ILE A 309 -8.53 1.35 0.91
CA ILE A 309 -7.46 0.40 1.23
C ILE A 309 -7.65 -0.30 2.58
N GLY A 310 -8.71 0.02 3.33
CA GLY A 310 -9.09 -0.66 4.57
C GLY A 310 -8.25 -0.28 5.79
N VAL A 311 -7.73 0.97 5.88
CA VAL A 311 -6.92 1.42 7.03
C VAL A 311 -7.56 2.56 7.82
N ALA A 312 -8.69 3.09 7.37
CA ALA A 312 -9.33 4.26 7.98
C ALA A 312 -9.63 4.07 9.47
N GLU A 313 -10.22 2.94 9.87
CA GLU A 313 -10.58 2.66 11.27
C GLU A 313 -9.39 2.66 12.22
N ILE A 314 -8.20 2.29 11.74
CA ILE A 314 -6.97 2.27 12.54
C ILE A 314 -6.34 3.65 12.56
N SER A 315 -6.18 4.27 11.39
CA SER A 315 -5.36 5.48 11.21
C SER A 315 -6.08 6.78 11.54
N ASP A 316 -7.42 6.78 11.56
CA ASP A 316 -8.25 7.96 11.89
C ASP A 316 -8.68 7.99 13.38
N ARG A 317 -8.21 7.06 14.20
CA ARG A 317 -8.43 7.12 15.66
C ARG A 317 -7.94 8.44 16.21
N LYS A 318 -8.79 9.10 16.99
CA LYS A 318 -8.41 10.32 17.72
C LYS A 318 -7.32 9.97 18.73
N VAL A 319 -6.30 10.79 18.80
CA VAL A 319 -5.24 10.73 19.80
C VAL A 319 -5.06 12.12 20.39
N GLU A 320 -4.52 12.18 21.59
CA GLU A 320 -4.21 13.46 22.21
C GLU A 320 -3.19 14.24 21.37
N SER A 321 -3.36 15.57 21.34
CA SER A 321 -2.44 16.42 20.59
C SER A 321 -1.16 16.70 21.39
N CYS A 322 -0.02 16.85 20.70
CA CYS A 322 1.27 17.16 21.29
C CYS A 322 1.20 18.35 22.25
N THR A 323 1.70 18.18 23.47
CA THR A 323 1.72 19.24 24.50
C THR A 323 2.73 20.35 24.19
N LEU A 324 3.72 20.09 23.32
CA LEU A 324 4.65 21.10 22.81
C LEU A 324 4.07 21.96 21.68
N SER A 325 2.84 21.67 21.24
CA SER A 325 2.20 22.46 20.17
C SER A 325 2.17 23.94 20.52
N PRO A 326 2.60 24.84 19.61
CA PRO A 326 2.56 26.28 19.82
C PRO A 326 1.18 26.80 20.27
N LYS A 327 0.10 26.23 19.71
CA LYS A 327 -1.28 26.61 20.08
C LYS A 327 -1.57 26.35 21.56
N LYS A 328 -1.14 25.22 22.12
CA LYS A 328 -1.30 24.92 23.57
C LYS A 328 -0.50 25.85 24.47
N LYS A 329 0.53 26.50 23.94
CA LYS A 329 1.38 27.46 24.63
C LYS A 329 0.98 28.93 24.35
N GLY A 330 -0.15 29.17 23.67
CA GLY A 330 -0.63 30.53 23.35
C GLY A 330 0.09 31.21 22.18
N TYR A 331 0.87 30.47 21.38
CA TYR A 331 1.61 31.01 20.25
C TYR A 331 0.99 30.64 18.91
N ARG A 332 1.11 31.53 17.91
CA ARG A 332 0.85 31.20 16.51
C ARG A 332 2.04 30.40 15.94
N VAL A 333 1.72 29.39 15.16
CA VAL A 333 2.72 28.58 14.45
C VAL A 333 3.37 29.41 13.34
N VAL A 334 4.64 29.18 13.04
CA VAL A 334 5.31 29.75 11.85
C VAL A 334 4.67 29.18 10.60
N THR A 335 4.14 30.05 9.75
CA THR A 335 3.55 29.69 8.45
C THR A 335 4.47 30.03 7.28
N HIS A 336 5.43 30.94 7.49
CA HIS A 336 6.41 31.37 6.49
C HIS A 336 7.82 31.30 7.08
N ALA A 337 8.57 30.28 6.71
CA ALA A 337 9.96 30.15 7.08
C ALA A 337 10.78 31.28 6.39
N SER A 338 11.61 31.96 7.16
CA SER A 338 12.45 33.07 6.72
C SER A 338 13.87 32.90 7.26
N GLU A 339 14.80 33.77 6.88
CA GLU A 339 16.16 33.80 7.44
C GLU A 339 16.14 33.88 8.97
N LYS A 340 15.22 34.67 9.55
CA LYS A 340 15.02 34.71 11.01
C LYS A 340 14.65 33.33 11.57
N THR A 341 13.84 32.56 10.86
CA THR A 341 13.47 31.19 11.27
C THR A 341 14.68 30.28 11.28
N VAL A 342 15.51 30.36 10.24
CA VAL A 342 16.79 29.62 10.13
C VAL A 342 17.68 29.97 11.33
N TYR A 343 17.93 31.27 11.54
CA TYR A 343 18.76 31.75 12.63
C TYR A 343 18.29 31.26 14.01
N VAL A 344 16.99 31.35 14.31
CA VAL A 344 16.44 30.93 15.60
C VAL A 344 16.61 29.42 15.81
N ILE A 345 16.38 28.61 14.77
CA ILE A 345 16.52 27.15 14.85
C ILE A 345 17.99 26.78 15.02
N GLU A 346 18.90 27.34 14.21
CA GLU A 346 20.34 27.04 14.28
C GLU A 346 20.94 27.49 15.63
N LYS A 347 20.54 28.65 16.15
CA LYS A 347 20.93 29.13 17.48
C LYS A 347 20.48 28.14 18.57
N ALA A 348 19.19 27.73 18.58
CA ALA A 348 18.67 26.79 19.56
C ALA A 348 19.37 25.43 19.53
N LEU A 349 19.71 24.94 18.34
CA LEU A 349 20.47 23.68 18.18
C LEU A 349 21.90 23.81 18.72
N LYS A 350 22.56 24.93 18.47
CA LYS A 350 23.93 25.20 18.95
C LYS A 350 23.99 25.39 20.47
N GLU A 351 22.98 26.04 21.04
CA GLU A 351 22.87 26.31 22.49
C GLU A 351 22.31 25.11 23.27
N SER A 352 21.82 24.08 22.59
CA SER A 352 21.35 22.83 23.23
C SER A 352 22.50 22.08 23.91
N THR A 353 22.15 21.18 24.83
CA THR A 353 23.13 20.29 25.49
C THR A 353 23.93 19.42 24.51
N TYR A 354 23.44 19.25 23.28
CA TYR A 354 24.10 18.50 22.22
C TYR A 354 25.11 19.36 21.42
N GLY A 355 24.92 20.68 21.36
CA GLY A 355 25.84 21.63 20.73
C GLY A 355 25.80 21.69 19.19
N SER A 356 25.20 20.71 18.50
CA SER A 356 25.01 20.74 17.04
C SER A 356 23.89 19.82 16.57
N LEU A 357 23.38 20.08 15.36
CA LEU A 357 22.39 19.25 14.69
C LEU A 357 22.91 17.81 14.46
N GLU A 358 24.15 17.67 14.03
CA GLU A 358 24.80 16.40 13.74
C GLU A 358 24.81 15.49 14.98
N LYS A 359 25.24 16.04 16.12
CA LYS A 359 25.27 15.30 17.39
C LYS A 359 23.89 14.89 17.88
N ILE A 360 22.87 15.73 17.63
CA ILE A 360 21.47 15.38 17.90
C ILE A 360 21.03 14.18 17.05
N ILE A 361 21.35 14.18 15.78
CA ILE A 361 21.01 13.11 14.84
C ILE A 361 21.71 11.81 15.25
N GLU A 362 23.02 11.88 15.53
CA GLU A 362 23.81 10.73 16.01
C GLU A 362 23.22 10.14 17.31
N TYR A 363 22.87 11.01 18.27
CA TYR A 363 22.22 10.60 19.50
C TYR A 363 20.91 9.88 19.23
N LEU A 364 20.00 10.49 18.45
CA LEU A 364 18.68 9.90 18.13
C LEU A 364 18.82 8.55 17.41
N VAL A 365 19.73 8.45 16.44
CA VAL A 365 19.99 7.20 15.72
C VAL A 365 20.55 6.13 16.66
N SER A 366 21.47 6.50 17.58
CA SER A 366 22.05 5.55 18.55
C SER A 366 21.02 5.02 19.57
N LYS A 367 19.99 5.81 19.89
CA LYS A 367 18.90 5.45 20.82
C LYS A 367 17.69 4.81 20.13
N THR A 368 17.72 4.72 18.82
CA THR A 368 16.63 4.15 18.04
C THR A 368 16.42 2.67 18.34
N LYS A 369 15.19 2.29 18.66
CA LYS A 369 14.79 0.89 18.85
C LYS A 369 14.33 0.29 17.52
N VAL A 370 14.67 -0.96 17.28
CA VAL A 370 14.22 -1.71 16.10
C VAL A 370 13.09 -2.65 16.50
N LEU A 371 11.93 -2.46 15.89
CA LEU A 371 10.78 -3.33 16.04
C LEU A 371 10.78 -4.33 14.87
N ASN A 372 10.85 -5.63 15.17
CA ASN A 372 10.70 -6.69 14.17
C ASN A 372 9.22 -7.04 14.01
N LEU A 373 8.73 -7.05 12.79
CA LEU A 373 7.34 -7.26 12.42
C LEU A 373 7.16 -8.47 11.50
#